data_b29886c5333e90035dc6982ec72129e4
#
_entry.id   b29886c5333e90035dc6982ec72129e4
#
_cell.length_a   1.000
_cell.length_b   1.000
_cell.length_c   1.000
_cell.angle_alpha   90.00
_cell.angle_beta   90.00
_cell.angle_gamma   90.00
#
_symmetry.space_group_name_H-M   'P 1'
#
loop_
_entity.id
_entity.type
_entity.pdbx_description
1 polymer ?
#
loop_
_entity_poly.entity_id
_entity_poly.type
_entity_poly.pdbx_seq_one_letter_code
_entity_poly.pdbx_strand_id
1 'polypeptide(L)'
;MSSHFVCQEHRSFCGVASMAMVLNAMQVSAPSVPELAPCRTFTQTNVIDAATEAVVSQAMIREQGLSLDQFAAVFATKPVTLSVHHANTSTLGEFRARACDYLARPDHFVIVNYLRRAIGQEGGGHHSPLAAYHRESDRFLILDVARYKYPPVWVTAADLFSAMNTGDPTVSGTTRGYLLVSGK
;
A
#
# COMPACT_ATOMS: atom_id res chain seq x y z
N MET A 1 2.16 -2.62 -12.78
CA MET A 1 2.27 -1.70 -11.62
C MET A 1 2.99 -0.38 -11.97
N SER A 2 4.20 -0.41 -12.52
CA SER A 2 4.98 0.83 -12.80
C SER A 2 4.26 1.82 -13.74
N SER A 3 3.50 1.35 -14.72
CA SER A 3 2.67 2.18 -15.60
C SER A 3 1.54 2.94 -14.89
N HIS A 4 1.18 2.53 -13.68
CA HIS A 4 0.15 3.15 -12.85
C HIS A 4 0.73 3.88 -11.64
N PHE A 5 2.05 4.11 -11.64
CA PHE A 5 2.72 4.76 -10.52
C PHE A 5 2.36 6.25 -10.43
N VAL A 6 1.61 6.61 -9.40
CA VAL A 6 1.13 7.97 -9.15
C VAL A 6 1.79 8.61 -7.92
N CYS A 7 1.71 9.93 -7.84
CA CYS A 7 2.05 10.67 -6.64
C CYS A 7 0.81 10.81 -5.76
N GLN A 8 0.93 10.61 -4.44
CA GLN A 8 -0.17 10.93 -3.54
C GLN A 8 -0.51 12.42 -3.60
N GLU A 9 -1.82 12.73 -3.67
CA GLU A 9 -2.33 14.10 -3.82
C GLU A 9 -2.45 14.84 -2.48
N HIS A 10 -2.46 14.10 -1.38
CA HIS A 10 -2.48 14.64 -0.02
C HIS A 10 -1.48 13.89 0.85
N ARG A 11 -0.88 14.58 1.83
CA ARG A 11 0.16 14.00 2.71
C ARG A 11 -0.26 12.73 3.45
N SER A 12 -1.56 12.52 3.64
CA SER A 12 -2.15 11.35 4.33
C SER A 12 -2.72 10.30 3.35
N PHE A 13 -2.62 10.51 2.04
CA PHE A 13 -3.24 9.66 1.01
C PHE A 13 -2.32 8.53 0.51
N CYS A 14 -1.29 8.17 1.25
CA CYS A 14 -0.39 7.09 0.82
C CYS A 14 -1.14 5.75 0.59
N GLY A 15 -2.05 5.36 1.48
CA GLY A 15 -2.92 4.19 1.28
C GLY A 15 -3.86 4.36 0.09
N VAL A 16 -4.51 5.53 -0.04
CA VAL A 16 -5.43 5.85 -1.15
C VAL A 16 -4.73 5.79 -2.51
N ALA A 17 -3.55 6.39 -2.62
CA ALA A 17 -2.74 6.33 -3.84
C ALA A 17 -2.30 4.90 -4.15
N SER A 18 -1.85 4.14 -3.15
CA SER A 18 -1.46 2.74 -3.29
C SER A 18 -2.64 1.87 -3.76
N MET A 19 -3.84 2.10 -3.22
CA MET A 19 -5.06 1.39 -3.62
C MET A 19 -5.42 1.67 -5.08
N ALA A 20 -5.44 2.95 -5.49
CA ALA A 20 -5.72 3.33 -6.88
C ALA A 20 -4.71 2.69 -7.86
N MET A 21 -3.42 2.69 -7.51
CA MET A 21 -2.38 2.02 -8.31
C MET A 21 -2.64 0.54 -8.51
N VAL A 22 -2.96 -0.17 -7.43
CA VAL A 22 -3.20 -1.63 -7.48
C VAL A 22 -4.45 -1.95 -8.27
N LEU A 23 -5.56 -1.26 -8.02
CA LEU A 23 -6.82 -1.47 -8.75
C LEU A 23 -6.67 -1.22 -10.25
N ASN A 24 -5.94 -0.17 -10.64
CA ASN A 24 -5.65 0.10 -12.05
C ASN A 24 -4.73 -0.98 -12.67
N ALA A 25 -3.72 -1.43 -11.92
CA ALA A 25 -2.82 -2.49 -12.39
C ALA A 25 -3.54 -3.84 -12.56
N MET A 26 -4.57 -4.10 -11.77
CA MET A 26 -5.45 -5.27 -11.86
C MET A 26 -6.56 -5.10 -12.92
N GLN A 27 -6.62 -3.94 -13.59
CA GLN A 27 -7.68 -3.62 -14.56
C GLN A 27 -9.10 -3.73 -13.98
N VAL A 28 -9.25 -3.47 -12.69
CA VAL A 28 -10.58 -3.39 -12.06
C VAL A 28 -11.35 -2.25 -12.70
N SER A 29 -12.62 -2.51 -13.07
CA SER A 29 -13.46 -1.50 -13.72
C SER A 29 -13.72 -0.31 -12.81
N ALA A 30 -13.12 0.84 -13.13
CA ALA A 30 -13.31 2.07 -12.41
C ALA A 30 -14.63 2.77 -12.78
N PRO A 31 -15.19 3.64 -11.92
CA PRO A 31 -16.27 4.54 -12.29
C PRO A 31 -15.90 5.40 -13.50
N SER A 32 -16.89 5.73 -14.32
CA SER A 32 -16.70 6.72 -15.38
C SER A 32 -16.60 8.11 -14.76
N VAL A 33 -15.60 8.88 -15.17
CA VAL A 33 -15.47 10.31 -14.84
C VAL A 33 -15.44 11.10 -16.14
N PRO A 34 -16.21 12.20 -16.25
CA PRO A 34 -16.34 12.95 -17.51
C PRO A 34 -15.01 13.40 -18.09
N GLU A 35 -14.07 13.82 -17.23
CA GLU A 35 -12.77 14.36 -17.61
C GLU A 35 -11.82 13.29 -18.20
N LEU A 36 -12.11 12.02 -17.96
CA LEU A 36 -11.29 10.89 -18.40
C LEU A 36 -11.99 10.03 -19.47
N ALA A 37 -13.22 10.37 -19.84
CA ALA A 37 -14.00 9.60 -20.82
C ALA A 37 -13.28 9.55 -22.18
N PRO A 38 -13.31 8.41 -22.89
CA PRO A 38 -13.99 7.16 -22.56
C PRO A 38 -13.18 6.24 -21.62
N CYS A 39 -11.98 6.63 -21.20
CA CYS A 39 -11.13 5.82 -20.34
C CYS A 39 -11.70 5.72 -18.92
N ARG A 40 -11.54 4.54 -18.32
CA ARG A 40 -11.93 4.29 -16.94
C ARG A 40 -10.69 3.98 -16.12
N THR A 41 -10.40 4.83 -15.14
CA THR A 41 -9.27 4.65 -14.25
C THR A 41 -9.62 5.11 -12.84
N PHE A 42 -9.09 4.44 -11.84
CA PHE A 42 -9.17 4.94 -10.47
C PHE A 42 -8.24 6.12 -10.27
N THR A 43 -8.77 7.16 -9.71
CA THR A 43 -8.05 8.32 -9.17
C THR A 43 -8.13 8.28 -7.64
N GLN A 44 -7.36 9.12 -6.96
CA GLN A 44 -7.44 9.22 -5.51
C GLN A 44 -8.76 9.85 -5.03
N THR A 45 -9.51 10.47 -5.93
CA THR A 45 -10.84 11.01 -5.63
C THR A 45 -11.92 9.94 -5.80
N ASN A 46 -11.98 9.24 -6.94
CA ASN A 46 -13.08 8.32 -7.23
C ASN A 46 -12.92 6.93 -6.59
N VAL A 47 -11.74 6.59 -6.08
CA VAL A 47 -11.53 5.36 -5.32
C VAL A 47 -12.17 5.43 -3.92
N ILE A 48 -12.37 6.64 -3.40
CA ILE A 48 -13.12 6.92 -2.17
C ILE A 48 -14.59 7.11 -2.55
N ASP A 49 -15.32 6.03 -2.60
CA ASP A 49 -16.77 6.02 -2.88
C ASP A 49 -17.60 5.86 -1.58
N ALA A 50 -18.91 5.80 -1.71
CA ALA A 50 -19.80 5.65 -0.58
C ALA A 50 -19.52 4.40 0.29
N ALA A 51 -19.06 3.29 -0.33
CA ALA A 51 -18.69 2.09 0.41
C ALA A 51 -17.42 2.33 1.24
N THR A 52 -16.45 3.03 0.69
CA THR A 52 -15.23 3.45 1.41
C THR A 52 -15.57 4.39 2.56
N GLU A 53 -16.40 5.42 2.29
CA GLU A 53 -16.83 6.40 3.28
C GLU A 53 -17.60 5.76 4.46
N ALA A 54 -18.32 4.67 4.22
CA ALA A 54 -19.02 3.93 5.27
C ALA A 54 -18.06 3.21 6.23
N VAL A 55 -16.83 2.90 5.80
CA VAL A 55 -15.79 2.27 6.62
C VAL A 55 -14.93 3.30 7.33
N VAL A 56 -14.40 4.26 6.58
CA VAL A 56 -13.54 5.35 7.09
C VAL A 56 -13.83 6.60 6.28
N SER A 57 -14.23 7.68 6.93
CA SER A 57 -14.55 8.92 6.23
C SER A 57 -13.30 9.54 5.58
N GLN A 58 -13.48 10.17 4.42
CA GLN A 58 -12.39 10.89 3.75
C GLN A 58 -11.80 11.99 4.66
N ALA A 59 -12.60 12.62 5.49
CA ALA A 59 -12.14 13.62 6.46
C ALA A 59 -11.12 13.01 7.43
N MET A 60 -11.42 11.84 8.00
CA MET A 60 -10.52 11.13 8.90
C MET A 60 -9.24 10.68 8.16
N ILE A 61 -9.36 10.19 6.92
CA ILE A 61 -8.19 9.82 6.11
C ILE A 61 -7.29 11.05 5.87
N ARG A 62 -7.86 12.22 5.61
CA ARG A 62 -7.11 13.47 5.42
C ARG A 62 -6.38 13.91 6.68
N GLU A 63 -6.99 13.71 7.83
CA GLU A 63 -6.44 14.13 9.12
C GLU A 63 -5.31 13.20 9.60
N GLN A 64 -5.55 11.89 9.61
CA GLN A 64 -4.71 10.91 10.29
C GLN A 64 -4.04 9.89 9.37
N GLY A 65 -4.52 9.75 8.13
CA GLY A 65 -4.17 8.64 7.26
C GLY A 65 -4.95 7.37 7.62
N LEU A 66 -4.36 6.22 7.32
CA LEU A 66 -4.95 4.91 7.58
C LEU A 66 -3.94 4.04 8.34
N SER A 67 -4.40 3.32 9.37
CA SER A 67 -3.66 2.18 9.90
C SER A 67 -3.68 1.02 8.90
N LEU A 68 -2.92 -0.04 9.16
CA LEU A 68 -2.90 -1.22 8.28
C LEU A 68 -4.29 -1.86 8.18
N ASP A 69 -4.98 -2.03 9.33
CA ASP A 69 -6.30 -2.65 9.37
C ASP A 69 -7.38 -1.77 8.75
N GLN A 70 -7.35 -0.46 9.00
CA GLN A 70 -8.25 0.48 8.34
C GLN A 70 -8.05 0.48 6.82
N PHE A 71 -6.80 0.44 6.37
CA PHE A 71 -6.51 0.36 4.95
C PHE A 71 -7.03 -0.95 4.35
N ALA A 72 -6.85 -2.07 5.02
CA ALA A 72 -7.40 -3.36 4.58
C ALA A 72 -8.93 -3.33 4.52
N ALA A 73 -9.60 -2.78 5.54
CA ALA A 73 -11.06 -2.67 5.57
C ALA A 73 -11.60 -1.79 4.44
N VAL A 74 -10.96 -0.65 4.19
CA VAL A 74 -11.28 0.24 3.06
C VAL A 74 -11.04 -0.47 1.73
N PHE A 75 -9.93 -1.16 1.57
CA PHE A 75 -9.60 -1.86 0.33
C PHE A 75 -10.55 -3.05 0.08
N ALA A 76 -11.03 -3.73 1.13
CA ALA A 76 -11.99 -4.83 1.04
C ALA A 76 -13.37 -4.40 0.48
N THR A 77 -13.66 -3.10 0.40
CA THR A 77 -14.85 -2.58 -0.31
C THR A 77 -14.75 -2.73 -1.82
N LYS A 78 -13.59 -3.05 -2.35
CA LYS A 78 -13.32 -3.26 -3.77
C LYS A 78 -13.31 -4.77 -4.10
N PRO A 79 -13.47 -5.17 -5.38
CA PRO A 79 -13.54 -6.58 -5.78
C PRO A 79 -12.15 -7.25 -5.79
N VAL A 80 -11.51 -7.32 -4.63
CA VAL A 80 -10.19 -7.91 -4.42
C VAL A 80 -10.21 -8.93 -3.29
N THR A 81 -9.22 -9.82 -3.28
CA THR A 81 -8.91 -10.70 -2.15
C THR A 81 -7.73 -10.10 -1.39
N LEU A 82 -7.86 -10.03 -0.06
CA LEU A 82 -6.85 -9.43 0.82
C LEU A 82 -6.44 -10.39 1.93
N SER A 83 -5.16 -10.36 2.30
CA SER A 83 -4.71 -10.86 3.60
C SER A 83 -3.81 -9.84 4.30
N VAL A 84 -4.07 -9.64 5.58
CA VAL A 84 -3.37 -8.69 6.45
C VAL A 84 -2.34 -9.47 7.27
N HIS A 85 -1.13 -8.95 7.33
CA HIS A 85 -0.03 -9.54 8.09
C HIS A 85 0.66 -8.46 8.92
N HIS A 86 0.45 -8.49 10.24
CA HIS A 86 1.20 -7.66 11.17
C HIS A 86 2.60 -8.25 11.40
N ALA A 87 3.62 -7.38 11.48
CA ALA A 87 4.99 -7.84 11.59
C ALA A 87 5.29 -8.55 12.92
N ASN A 88 4.61 -8.17 14.04
CA ASN A 88 4.77 -8.81 15.33
C ASN A 88 4.18 -10.24 15.41
N THR A 89 3.37 -10.63 14.45
CA THR A 89 2.80 -12.00 14.33
C THR A 89 3.35 -12.77 13.15
N SER A 90 4.44 -12.27 12.54
CA SER A 90 5.11 -12.85 11.38
C SER A 90 6.62 -12.83 11.58
N THR A 91 7.34 -13.54 10.74
CA THR A 91 8.81 -13.56 10.71
C THR A 91 9.34 -12.93 9.43
N LEU A 92 10.60 -12.48 9.44
CA LEU A 92 11.29 -12.01 8.22
C LEU A 92 11.26 -13.06 7.09
N GLY A 93 11.45 -14.33 7.45
CA GLY A 93 11.43 -15.43 6.47
C GLY A 93 10.07 -15.59 5.80
N GLU A 94 8.98 -15.54 6.59
CA GLU A 94 7.61 -15.60 6.08
C GLU A 94 7.27 -14.39 5.22
N PHE A 95 7.60 -13.17 5.67
CA PHE A 95 7.41 -11.97 4.87
C PHE A 95 8.11 -12.08 3.52
N ARG A 96 9.42 -12.43 3.53
CA ARG A 96 10.21 -12.59 2.30
C ARG A 96 9.57 -13.62 1.36
N ALA A 97 9.24 -14.79 1.87
CA ALA A 97 8.66 -15.87 1.06
C ALA A 97 7.34 -15.47 0.42
N ARG A 98 6.40 -14.91 1.21
CA ARG A 98 5.08 -14.48 0.74
C ARG A 98 5.18 -13.31 -0.24
N ALA A 99 6.03 -12.32 0.05
CA ALA A 99 6.21 -11.16 -0.83
C ALA A 99 6.84 -11.58 -2.17
N CYS A 100 7.83 -12.46 -2.16
CA CYS A 100 8.44 -12.97 -3.40
C CYS A 100 7.44 -13.81 -4.22
N ASP A 101 6.64 -14.67 -3.58
CA ASP A 101 5.60 -15.45 -4.26
C ASP A 101 4.58 -14.52 -4.95
N TYR A 102 4.09 -13.50 -4.23
CA TYR A 102 3.12 -12.55 -4.79
C TYR A 102 3.72 -11.73 -5.94
N LEU A 103 4.93 -11.21 -5.78
CA LEU A 103 5.59 -10.42 -6.82
C LEU A 103 5.92 -11.22 -8.10
N ALA A 104 6.00 -12.55 -8.00
CA ALA A 104 6.26 -13.43 -9.15
C ALA A 104 4.99 -13.79 -9.94
N ARG A 105 3.79 -13.47 -9.45
CA ARG A 105 2.52 -13.90 -10.04
C ARG A 105 1.79 -12.69 -10.65
N PRO A 106 1.14 -12.86 -11.81
CA PRO A 106 0.27 -11.83 -12.37
C PRO A 106 -0.90 -11.54 -11.40
N ASP A 107 -1.37 -10.30 -11.41
CA ASP A 107 -2.51 -9.83 -10.61
C ASP A 107 -2.37 -10.05 -9.08
N HIS A 108 -1.11 -10.15 -8.62
CA HIS A 108 -0.77 -10.25 -7.22
C HIS A 108 0.14 -9.09 -6.82
N PHE A 109 -0.19 -8.44 -5.71
CA PHE A 109 0.48 -7.22 -5.26
C PHE A 109 0.77 -7.28 -3.78
N VAL A 110 1.84 -6.61 -3.39
CA VAL A 110 2.24 -6.44 -1.99
C VAL A 110 2.26 -4.96 -1.68
N ILE A 111 1.57 -4.55 -0.62
CA ILE A 111 1.63 -3.18 -0.11
C ILE A 111 2.18 -3.24 1.31
N VAL A 112 3.24 -2.51 1.58
CA VAL A 112 3.86 -2.44 2.89
C VAL A 112 3.40 -1.19 3.64
N ASN A 113 3.17 -1.35 4.96
CA ASN A 113 3.03 -0.26 5.92
C ASN A 113 4.27 -0.27 6.80
N TYR A 114 5.07 0.79 6.75
CA TYR A 114 6.35 0.86 7.42
C TYR A 114 6.61 2.24 8.05
N LEU A 115 7.46 2.29 9.06
CA LEU A 115 7.93 3.54 9.65
C LEU A 115 9.10 4.08 8.84
N ARG A 116 8.94 5.24 8.20
CA ARG A 116 9.96 5.87 7.35
C ARG A 116 11.30 6.06 8.05
N ARG A 117 11.28 6.51 9.32
CA ARG A 117 12.51 6.76 10.10
C ARG A 117 13.36 5.52 10.28
N ALA A 118 12.73 4.33 10.32
CA ALA A 118 13.46 3.07 10.50
C ALA A 118 14.27 2.65 9.26
N ILE A 119 14.01 3.26 8.09
CA ILE A 119 14.80 3.06 6.87
C ILE A 119 15.60 4.32 6.47
N GLY A 120 15.84 5.23 7.42
CA GLY A 120 16.62 6.44 7.19
C GLY A 120 15.90 7.56 6.43
N GLN A 121 14.57 7.48 6.31
CA GLN A 121 13.75 8.52 5.67
C GLN A 121 13.08 9.42 6.73
N GLU A 122 12.78 10.66 6.37
CA GLU A 122 11.99 11.55 7.21
C GLU A 122 10.49 11.22 7.15
N GLY A 123 9.83 11.26 8.30
CA GLY A 123 8.38 11.10 8.42
C GLY A 123 7.97 9.95 9.34
N GLY A 124 6.67 9.72 9.40
CA GLY A 124 6.01 8.69 10.21
C GLY A 124 5.71 7.42 9.43
N GLY A 125 4.56 6.80 9.73
CA GLY A 125 4.04 5.64 9.02
C GLY A 125 3.72 5.96 7.56
N HIS A 126 3.89 4.96 6.69
CA HIS A 126 3.69 5.13 5.26
C HIS A 126 3.27 3.83 4.59
N HIS A 127 2.34 3.93 3.65
CA HIS A 127 1.93 2.83 2.78
C HIS A 127 2.53 3.02 1.39
N SER A 128 3.12 1.95 0.83
CA SER A 128 3.55 1.95 -0.58
C SER A 128 3.58 0.53 -1.15
N PRO A 129 3.31 0.36 -2.44
CA PRO A 129 3.45 -0.93 -3.10
C PRO A 129 4.93 -1.33 -3.28
N LEU A 130 5.18 -2.63 -3.24
CA LEU A 130 6.44 -3.23 -3.71
C LEU A 130 6.35 -3.52 -5.21
N ALA A 131 7.43 -3.25 -5.94
CA ALA A 131 7.52 -3.50 -7.37
C ALA A 131 8.35 -4.72 -7.75
N ALA A 132 9.40 -5.01 -6.99
CA ALA A 132 10.35 -6.05 -7.31
C ALA A 132 11.13 -6.52 -6.08
N TYR A 133 11.74 -7.69 -6.23
CA TYR A 133 12.71 -8.22 -5.28
C TYR A 133 14.01 -8.59 -6.00
N HIS A 134 15.13 -8.14 -5.48
CA HIS A 134 16.47 -8.46 -5.97
C HIS A 134 17.11 -9.48 -5.04
N ARG A 135 17.20 -10.72 -5.53
CA ARG A 135 17.61 -11.90 -4.74
C ARG A 135 19.04 -11.79 -4.20
N GLU A 136 19.97 -11.35 -5.03
CA GLU A 136 21.41 -11.32 -4.66
C GLU A 136 21.70 -10.35 -3.52
N SER A 137 21.01 -9.20 -3.47
CA SER A 137 21.19 -8.20 -2.42
C SER A 137 20.12 -8.25 -1.33
N ASP A 138 19.18 -9.21 -1.40
CA ASP A 138 18.04 -9.34 -0.49
C ASP A 138 17.26 -8.03 -0.29
N ARG A 139 16.88 -7.35 -1.40
CA ARG A 139 16.23 -6.04 -1.36
C ARG A 139 14.90 -6.05 -2.08
N PHE A 140 13.94 -5.32 -1.52
CA PHE A 140 12.68 -4.98 -2.16
C PHE A 140 12.71 -3.56 -2.72
N LEU A 141 12.12 -3.36 -3.91
CA LEU A 141 11.90 -2.04 -4.49
C LEU A 141 10.55 -1.50 -4.02
N ILE A 142 10.58 -0.43 -3.26
CA ILE A 142 9.38 0.31 -2.84
C ILE A 142 9.07 1.37 -3.90
N LEU A 143 7.83 1.39 -4.42
CA LEU A 143 7.31 2.49 -5.23
C LEU A 143 6.72 3.54 -4.29
N ASP A 144 7.55 4.43 -3.79
CA ASP A 144 7.13 5.43 -2.81
C ASP A 144 6.13 6.41 -3.44
N VAL A 145 4.87 6.36 -3.01
CA VAL A 145 3.81 7.22 -3.53
C VAL A 145 3.98 8.69 -3.13
N ALA A 146 4.79 9.02 -2.14
CA ALA A 146 5.18 10.41 -1.86
C ALA A 146 6.32 10.85 -2.77
N ARG A 147 6.13 10.79 -4.09
CA ARG A 147 7.14 11.05 -5.12
C ARG A 147 7.78 12.43 -5.05
N TYR A 148 7.06 13.40 -4.50
CA TYR A 148 7.61 14.74 -4.22
C TYR A 148 8.67 14.73 -3.12
N LYS A 149 8.77 13.63 -2.36
CA LYS A 149 9.70 13.51 -1.22
C LYS A 149 10.81 12.50 -1.48
N TYR A 150 10.48 11.34 -2.02
CA TYR A 150 11.44 10.26 -2.29
C TYR A 150 11.16 9.57 -3.63
N PRO A 151 12.23 9.22 -4.38
CA PRO A 151 12.10 8.33 -5.53
C PRO A 151 11.81 6.90 -5.07
N PRO A 152 11.50 5.97 -6.01
CA PRO A 152 11.54 4.54 -5.71
C PRO A 152 12.87 4.15 -5.06
N VAL A 153 12.81 3.30 -4.03
CA VAL A 153 13.98 2.98 -3.21
C VAL A 153 14.12 1.47 -2.99
N TRP A 154 15.35 0.98 -3.10
CA TRP A 154 15.72 -0.38 -2.74
C TRP A 154 16.07 -0.45 -1.25
N VAL A 155 15.31 -1.26 -0.49
CA VAL A 155 15.49 -1.46 0.94
C VAL A 155 15.76 -2.94 1.20
N THR A 156 16.69 -3.26 2.11
CA THR A 156 16.92 -4.68 2.46
C THR A 156 15.66 -5.28 3.08
N ALA A 157 15.42 -6.56 2.87
CA ALA A 157 14.28 -7.25 3.46
C ALA A 157 14.28 -7.13 5.01
N ALA A 158 15.47 -7.17 5.61
CA ALA A 158 15.64 -7.04 7.06
C ALA A 158 15.25 -5.63 7.57
N ASP A 159 15.75 -4.56 6.92
CA ASP A 159 15.42 -3.19 7.31
C ASP A 159 13.93 -2.88 7.11
N LEU A 160 13.37 -3.33 5.98
CA LEU A 160 11.96 -3.15 5.69
C LEU A 160 11.09 -3.90 6.72
N PHE A 161 11.42 -5.15 7.05
CA PHE A 161 10.71 -5.91 8.06
C PHE A 161 10.81 -5.26 9.45
N SER A 162 11.99 -4.78 9.84
CA SER A 162 12.19 -4.02 11.07
C SER A 162 11.34 -2.75 11.09
N ALA A 163 11.24 -2.04 9.97
CA ALA A 163 10.42 -0.84 9.84
C ALA A 163 8.91 -1.13 9.92
N MET A 164 8.48 -2.30 9.47
CA MET A 164 7.11 -2.80 9.65
C MET A 164 6.85 -3.27 11.08
N ASN A 165 7.86 -3.83 11.77
CA ASN A 165 7.74 -4.29 13.15
C ASN A 165 7.82 -3.12 14.17
N THR A 166 7.12 -2.06 13.88
CA THR A 166 7.02 -0.85 14.72
C THR A 166 5.55 -0.57 15.04
N GLY A 167 5.28 -0.12 16.28
CA GLY A 167 3.93 0.23 16.70
C GLY A 167 3.33 1.36 15.85
N ASP A 168 2.04 1.27 15.55
CA ASP A 168 1.29 2.35 14.95
C ASP A 168 0.64 3.17 16.08
N PRO A 169 0.92 4.48 16.22
CA PRO A 169 0.37 5.28 17.33
C PRO A 169 -1.16 5.44 17.27
N THR A 170 -1.77 5.13 16.13
CA THR A 170 -3.23 5.20 15.96
C THR A 170 -3.95 3.92 16.40
N VAL A 171 -3.20 2.83 16.67
CA VAL A 171 -3.76 1.53 17.05
C VAL A 171 -2.91 0.92 18.16
N SER A 172 -3.54 0.51 19.27
CA SER A 172 -2.85 -0.16 20.36
C SER A 172 -2.71 -1.67 20.12
N GLY A 173 -1.58 -2.25 20.53
CA GLY A 173 -1.36 -3.70 20.58
C GLY A 173 -0.93 -4.37 19.28
N THR A 174 -0.89 -3.65 18.17
CA THR A 174 -0.43 -4.19 16.88
C THR A 174 0.73 -3.37 16.30
N THR A 175 1.48 -4.01 15.41
CA THR A 175 2.52 -3.33 14.61
C THR A 175 1.98 -2.99 13.24
N ARG A 176 2.74 -2.21 12.48
CA ARG A 176 2.63 -2.12 11.03
C ARG A 176 2.88 -3.50 10.41
N GLY A 177 2.86 -3.58 9.11
CA GLY A 177 3.02 -4.85 8.41
C GLY A 177 2.79 -4.72 6.92
N TYR A 178 2.12 -5.69 6.31
CA TYR A 178 1.88 -5.68 4.87
C TYR A 178 0.53 -6.30 4.51
N LEU A 179 0.02 -5.88 3.36
CA LEU A 179 -1.14 -6.47 2.69
C LEU A 179 -0.65 -7.29 1.50
N LEU A 180 -1.22 -8.47 1.35
CA LEU A 180 -1.18 -9.25 0.12
C LEU A 180 -2.53 -9.06 -0.59
N VAL A 181 -2.49 -8.63 -1.84
CA VAL A 181 -3.67 -8.28 -2.63
C VAL A 181 -3.68 -9.09 -3.91
N SER A 182 -4.81 -9.71 -4.25
CA SER A 182 -4.99 -10.39 -5.53
C SER A 182 -6.38 -10.15 -6.11
N GLY A 183 -6.57 -10.40 -7.39
CA GLY A 183 -7.88 -10.45 -8.03
C GLY A 183 -8.78 -11.53 -7.41
N LYS A 184 -10.09 -11.31 -7.50
CA LYS A 184 -11.10 -12.34 -7.17
C LYS A 184 -11.23 -13.33 -8.30
#